data_dde13c70d71b8987f79e004496e2c5f0
#
_entry.id   dde13c70d71b8987f79e004496e2c5f0
#
_cell.length_a   1.000
_cell.length_b   1.000
_cell.length_c   1.000
_cell.angle_alpha   90.00
_cell.angle_beta   90.00
_cell.angle_gamma   90.00
#
_symmetry.space_group_name_H-M   'P 1'
#
loop_
_entity.id
_entity.type
_entity.pdbx_description
1 polymer ?
#
loop_
_entity_poly.entity_id
_entity_poly.type
_entity_poly.pdbx_seq_one_letter_code
_entity_poly.pdbx_strand_id
1 'polypeptide(L)' 'MARNILVVEDDRNISDLIRMYLDKEGFDVRIAYDGGKAVEEFEKQKPDLVL' A
#
# COMPACT_ATOMS: atom_id res chain seq x y z
N MET A 1 4.94 12.30 11.71
CA MET A 1 4.89 11.99 10.27
C MET A 1 4.37 10.58 10.05
N ALA A 2 3.45 10.42 9.12
CA ALA A 2 2.91 9.11 8.80
C ALA A 2 3.93 8.28 8.03
N ARG A 3 4.03 7.01 8.36
CA ARG A 3 4.84 6.08 7.59
C ARG A 3 4.10 5.69 6.33
N ASN A 4 4.86 5.52 5.27
CA ASN A 4 4.35 5.22 3.94
C ASN A 4 4.41 3.72 3.70
N ILE A 5 3.26 3.10 3.45
CA ILE A 5 3.17 1.66 3.24
C ILE A 5 2.61 1.40 1.85
N LEU A 6 3.31 0.54 1.10
CA LEU A 6 2.84 0.07 -0.19
C LEU A 6 2.29 -1.34 -0.01
N VAL A 7 1.01 -1.52 -0.28
CA VAL A 7 0.35 -2.82 -0.20
C VAL A 7 0.20 -3.39 -1.59
N VAL A 8 0.69 -4.60 -1.81
CA VAL A 8 0.56 -5.29 -3.09
C VAL A 8 -0.43 -6.44 -2.89
N GLU A 9 -1.62 -6.28 -3.42
CA GLU A 9 -2.69 -7.26 -3.26
C GLU A 9 -3.67 -7.17 -4.43
N ASP A 10 -3.90 -8.27 -5.12
CA ASP A 10 -4.79 -8.30 -6.28
C ASP A 10 -6.27 -8.38 -5.92
N ASP A 11 -6.60 -8.83 -4.73
CA ASP A 11 -8.00 -8.89 -4.27
C ASP A 11 -8.40 -7.56 -3.65
N ARG A 12 -9.36 -6.88 -4.30
CA ARG A 12 -9.78 -5.55 -3.86
C ARG A 12 -10.45 -5.55 -2.50
N ASN A 13 -11.16 -6.62 -2.17
CA ASN A 13 -11.81 -6.71 -0.85
C ASN A 13 -10.75 -6.81 0.25
N ILE A 14 -9.72 -7.60 0.01
CA ILE A 14 -8.63 -7.76 0.97
C ILE A 14 -7.83 -6.46 1.08
N SER A 15 -7.50 -5.84 -0.05
CA SER A 15 -6.75 -4.59 -0.04
C SER A 15 -7.51 -3.47 0.66
N ASP A 16 -8.82 -3.40 0.46
CA ASP A 16 -9.65 -2.40 1.13
C ASP A 16 -9.65 -2.59 2.65
N LEU A 17 -9.71 -3.83 3.11
CA LEU A 17 -9.64 -4.13 4.54
C LEU A 17 -8.31 -3.73 5.14
N ILE A 18 -7.22 -4.07 4.45
CA ILE A 18 -5.88 -3.72 4.90
C ILE A 18 -5.74 -2.20 4.96
N ARG A 19 -6.19 -1.51 3.91
CA ARG A 19 -6.13 -0.06 3.85
C ARG A 19 -6.89 0.58 5.00
N MET A 20 -8.09 0.12 5.23
CA MET A 20 -8.94 0.66 6.30
C MET A 20 -8.26 0.50 7.67
N TYR A 21 -7.70 -0.68 7.92
CA TYR A 21 -7.00 -0.95 9.17
C TYR A 21 -5.78 -0.05 9.34
N LEU A 22 -4.95 0.04 8.30
CA LEU A 22 -3.73 0.83 8.36
C LEU A 22 -4.00 2.33 8.42
N ASP A 23 -5.03 2.81 7.70
CA ASP A 23 -5.45 4.21 7.79
C ASP A 23 -5.86 4.55 9.22
N LYS A 24 -6.58 3.65 9.87
CA LYS A 24 -7.01 3.84 11.25
C LYS A 24 -5.81 3.94 12.19
N GLU A 25 -4.73 3.24 11.89
CA GLU A 25 -3.51 3.28 12.68
C GLU A 25 -2.60 4.46 12.34
N GLY A 26 -3.01 5.30 11.40
CA GLY A 26 -2.29 6.51 11.08
C GLY A 26 -1.22 6.38 10.01
N PHE A 27 -1.22 5.28 9.26
CA PHE A 27 -0.28 5.08 8.17
C PHE A 27 -0.78 5.73 6.88
N ASP A 28 0.16 6.10 6.03
CA ASP A 28 -0.13 6.59 4.69
C ASP A 28 -0.02 5.39 3.73
N VAL A 29 -1.15 4.97 3.16
CA VAL A 29 -1.24 3.70 2.45
C VAL A 29 -1.47 3.90 0.97
N ARG A 30 -0.67 3.21 0.15
CA ARG A 30 -0.88 3.10 -1.28
C ARG A 30 -1.09 1.63 -1.62
N ILE A 31 -1.94 1.36 -2.60
CA ILE A 31 -2.24 0.00 -3.00
C ILE A 31 -1.88 -0.21 -4.46
N ALA A 32 -1.16 -1.30 -4.72
CA ALA A 32 -0.91 -1.78 -6.06
C ALA A 32 -1.59 -3.13 -6.21
N TYR A 33 -2.33 -3.31 -7.30
CA TYR A 33 -3.13 -4.52 -7.50
C TYR A 33 -2.40 -5.60 -8.28
N ASP A 34 -1.20 -5.31 -8.76
CA ASP A 34 -0.34 -6.30 -9.42
C ASP A 34 1.13 -5.90 -9.31
N GLY A 35 2.02 -6.81 -9.72
CA GLY A 35 3.45 -6.59 -9.60
C GLY A 35 3.98 -5.42 -10.43
N GLY A 36 3.41 -5.21 -11.61
CA GLY A 36 3.80 -4.10 -12.47
C GLY A 36 3.48 -2.76 -11.83
N LYS A 37 2.28 -2.65 -11.26
CA LYS A 37 1.88 -1.44 -10.54
C LYS A 37 2.71 -1.25 -9.28
N ALA A 38 3.07 -2.33 -8.61
CA ALA A 38 3.91 -2.27 -7.42
C ALA A 38 5.26 -1.64 -7.74
N VAL A 39 5.89 -2.07 -8.82
CA VAL A 39 7.18 -1.52 -9.25
C VAL A 39 7.04 -0.04 -9.59
N GLU A 40 6.00 0.34 -10.33
CA GLU A 40 5.75 1.74 -10.66
C GLU A 40 5.60 2.60 -9.42
N GLU A 41 4.80 2.14 -8.46
CA GLU A 41 4.58 2.90 -7.23
C GLU A 41 5.83 2.99 -6.38
N PHE A 42 6.60 1.92 -6.33
CA PHE A 42 7.87 1.90 -5.60
C PHE A 42 8.86 2.92 -6.18
N GLU A 43 8.92 3.01 -7.51
CA GLU A 43 9.82 3.94 -8.18
C GLU A 43 9.38 5.39 -8.06
N LYS A 44 8.07 5.65 -8.02
CA LYS A 44 7.55 7.00 -7.81
C LYS A 44 7.91 7.54 -6.44
N GLN A 45 7.74 6.72 -5.44
CA GLN A 45 8.03 7.08 -4.06
C GLN A 45 8.35 5.82 -3.29
N LYS A 46 9.56 5.73 -2.79
CA LYS A 46 10.00 4.57 -2.02
C LYS A 46 9.23 4.48 -0.71
N PRO A 47 8.53 3.36 -0.46
CA PRO A 47 7.77 3.22 0.79
C PRO A 47 8.68 2.84 1.95
N ASP A 48 8.18 3.03 3.15
CA ASP A 48 8.87 2.56 4.37
C ASP A 48 8.72 1.05 4.51
N LEU A 49 7.60 0.51 4.01
CA LEU A 49 7.31 -0.91 4.11
C LEU A 49 6.48 -1.36 2.92
N VAL A 50 6.72 -2.57 2.45
CA VAL A 50 5.92 -3.23 1.41
C VAL A 50 5.27 -4.46 2.01
N LEU A 51 3.96 -4.57 1.83
CA LEU A 51 3.19 -5.74 2.27
C LEU A 51 2.72 -6.56 1.08
#